data_903fcd54b85a0d738657eec2846d6f0c
#
_entry.id   903fcd54b85a0d738657eec2846d6f0c
#
_cell.length_a   1.000
_cell.length_b   1.000
_cell.length_c   1.000
_cell.angle_alpha   90.00
_cell.angle_beta   90.00
_cell.angle_gamma   90.00
#
_symmetry.space_group_name_H-M   'P 1'
#
loop_
_entity.id
_entity.type
_entity.pdbx_description
1 polymer ?
#
loop_
_entity_poly.entity_id
_entity_poly.type
_entity_poly.pdbx_seq_one_letter_code
_entity_poly.pdbx_strand_id
1 'polypeptide(L)'
;MNNKLFFLDQHGCAKNQVDGELIIGHLAEDGWVRTDEPEKASLIIVNSCGFIESAKAESINSVIQARAQYPNAKILLAGCLAERYHEEFAGSFEEVDGILGNGDISLVRKAVKELEQGKRPDINSPQNGVCAGERPEFLSFAGSAFVKITEGCNNRCSFCAIPLIRGNLRSRSINEIVSEIRTLLLRGIFEINLIGQDLASYGKDFESGDNGGESQLVKLLDEISALKGNFWLRLLYIHPDNFPSGLTGAIKKDSRILPYFDIPFQSGDNDIILRMNRHGNAETYKALVAEIRKELPQAVLRTTFLTGFPGEDEAKFENTLAFLKDIEPDWSGCFAYSPEEGTPAEKFKEKRAPQRTAKKRCEKLTEIQQGITEKRLARHCGEKCDVLIEEIVPFKEGEETGFVIGRAWFQAPEVDGAAVISYDVTNPKQVAQISVGARIPVRISSVRGVDIEGFML
;
A
#
# COMPACT_ATOMS: atom_id res chain seq x y z
N MET A 1 23.26 0.54 -26.18
CA MET A 1 21.84 0.73 -26.49
C MET A 1 21.68 2.11 -27.17
N ASN A 2 21.27 2.13 -28.44
CA ASN A 2 21.13 3.41 -29.19
C ASN A 2 19.83 4.16 -28.88
N ASN A 3 18.87 3.51 -28.18
CA ASN A 3 17.58 4.07 -27.79
C ASN A 3 17.50 4.02 -26.27
N LYS A 4 17.41 5.17 -25.60
CA LYS A 4 17.26 5.28 -24.15
C LYS A 4 15.78 5.26 -23.74
N LEU A 5 15.02 4.30 -24.25
CA LEU A 5 13.65 4.02 -23.81
C LEU A 5 13.64 2.81 -22.90
N PHE A 6 12.95 2.91 -21.76
CA PHE A 6 12.72 1.79 -20.86
C PHE A 6 11.23 1.61 -20.56
N PHE A 7 10.85 0.37 -20.36
CA PHE A 7 9.53 -0.01 -19.83
C PHE A 7 9.68 -0.46 -18.38
N LEU A 8 8.82 0.03 -17.50
CA LEU A 8 8.75 -0.37 -16.12
C LEU A 8 7.52 -1.25 -15.90
N ASP A 9 7.75 -2.52 -15.65
CA ASP A 9 6.72 -3.47 -15.24
C ASP A 9 6.62 -3.49 -13.72
N GLN A 10 5.56 -2.85 -13.22
CA GLN A 10 5.38 -2.55 -11.79
C GLN A 10 4.51 -3.60 -11.11
N HIS A 11 5.05 -4.28 -10.09
CA HIS A 11 4.33 -5.26 -9.28
C HIS A 11 4.30 -4.89 -7.79
N GLY A 12 3.35 -5.47 -7.06
CA GLY A 12 3.32 -5.45 -5.60
C GLY A 12 2.55 -4.27 -5.01
N CYS A 13 3.04 -3.72 -3.90
CA CYS A 13 2.32 -2.79 -3.05
C CYS A 13 2.79 -1.33 -3.23
N ALA A 14 2.08 -0.39 -2.61
CA ALA A 14 2.41 1.04 -2.62
C ALA A 14 3.88 1.37 -2.27
N LYS A 15 4.54 0.56 -1.39
CA LYS A 15 5.98 0.75 -1.09
C LYS A 15 6.85 0.44 -2.29
N ASN A 16 6.54 -0.65 -3.01
CA ASN A 16 7.26 -1.03 -4.23
C ASN A 16 6.96 -0.07 -5.38
N GLN A 17 5.75 0.50 -5.40
CA GLN A 17 5.39 1.55 -6.36
C GLN A 17 6.25 2.80 -6.19
N VAL A 18 6.45 3.29 -4.95
CA VAL A 18 7.37 4.40 -4.67
C VAL A 18 8.79 4.05 -5.10
N ASP A 19 9.24 2.81 -4.92
CA ASP A 19 10.54 2.36 -5.42
C ASP A 19 10.61 2.44 -6.96
N GLY A 20 9.54 2.06 -7.67
CA GLY A 20 9.42 2.22 -9.14
C GLY A 20 9.48 3.68 -9.58
N GLU A 21 8.78 4.58 -8.89
CA GLU A 21 8.81 6.03 -9.15
C GLU A 21 10.21 6.63 -8.94
N LEU A 22 10.97 6.14 -7.95
CA LEU A 22 12.38 6.51 -7.75
C LEU A 22 13.27 5.97 -8.86
N ILE A 23 13.05 4.73 -9.34
CA ILE A 23 13.74 4.18 -10.51
C ILE A 23 13.56 5.10 -11.73
N ILE A 24 12.31 5.54 -11.98
CA ILE A 24 12.01 6.48 -13.08
C ILE A 24 12.82 7.77 -12.90
N GLY A 25 12.85 8.34 -11.70
CA GLY A 25 13.58 9.56 -11.40
C GLY A 25 15.08 9.43 -11.66
N HIS A 26 15.71 8.39 -11.12
CA HIS A 26 17.14 8.16 -11.29
C HIS A 26 17.55 7.90 -12.75
N LEU A 27 16.71 7.21 -13.51
CA LEU A 27 16.97 6.96 -14.92
C LEU A 27 16.76 8.21 -15.78
N ALA A 28 15.80 9.05 -15.44
CA ALA A 28 15.57 10.33 -16.11
C ALA A 28 16.78 11.27 -15.99
N GLU A 29 17.49 11.28 -14.85
CA GLU A 29 18.75 12.04 -14.68
C GLU A 29 19.86 11.60 -15.66
N ASP A 30 19.86 10.32 -16.09
CA ASP A 30 20.80 9.78 -17.07
C ASP A 30 20.27 9.84 -18.51
N GLY A 31 19.14 10.53 -18.73
CA GLY A 31 18.52 10.77 -20.03
C GLY A 31 17.73 9.58 -20.58
N TRP A 32 17.34 8.64 -19.74
CA TRP A 32 16.39 7.59 -20.09
C TRP A 32 14.96 8.12 -20.03
N VAL A 33 14.11 7.65 -20.93
CA VAL A 33 12.68 8.03 -21.00
C VAL A 33 11.82 6.78 -20.83
N ARG A 34 10.87 6.84 -19.92
CA ARG A 34 9.87 5.76 -19.76
C ARG A 34 8.94 5.73 -20.97
N THR A 35 8.58 4.53 -21.38
CA THR A 35 7.56 4.28 -22.41
C THR A 35 6.51 3.31 -21.88
N ASP A 36 5.26 3.50 -22.31
CA ASP A 36 4.16 2.55 -22.03
C ASP A 36 4.09 1.42 -23.11
N GLU A 37 4.95 1.48 -24.13
CA GLU A 37 5.04 0.52 -25.25
C GLU A 37 6.30 -0.34 -25.09
N PRO A 38 6.20 -1.54 -24.46
CA PRO A 38 7.36 -2.38 -24.16
C PRO A 38 8.15 -2.81 -25.41
N GLU A 39 7.49 -2.93 -26.57
CA GLU A 39 8.15 -3.24 -27.84
C GLU A 39 9.11 -2.15 -28.33
N LYS A 40 8.97 -0.92 -27.86
CA LYS A 40 9.88 0.19 -28.19
C LYS A 40 11.05 0.30 -27.20
N ALA A 41 10.94 -0.38 -26.04
CA ALA A 41 11.93 -0.28 -24.99
C ALA A 41 13.20 -1.09 -25.33
N SER A 42 14.36 -0.49 -25.09
CA SER A 42 15.64 -1.22 -25.10
C SER A 42 16.01 -1.84 -23.75
N LEU A 43 15.30 -1.44 -22.69
CA LEU A 43 15.44 -1.93 -21.34
C LEU A 43 14.05 -2.17 -20.74
N ILE A 44 13.82 -3.35 -20.19
CA ILE A 44 12.63 -3.69 -19.41
C ILE A 44 13.07 -3.88 -17.96
N ILE A 45 12.43 -3.18 -17.04
CA ILE A 45 12.68 -3.29 -15.60
C ILE A 45 11.46 -3.92 -14.98
N VAL A 46 11.61 -5.12 -14.43
CA VAL A 46 10.56 -5.79 -13.65
C VAL A 46 10.77 -5.45 -12.18
N ASN A 47 10.00 -4.49 -11.67
CA ASN A 47 10.01 -4.11 -10.25
C ASN A 47 9.13 -5.08 -9.45
N SER A 48 9.75 -6.13 -8.96
CA SER A 48 9.14 -7.38 -8.53
C SER A 48 8.65 -7.37 -7.08
N CYS A 49 7.64 -8.19 -6.80
CA CYS A 49 7.14 -8.47 -5.46
C CYS A 49 7.63 -9.84 -4.96
N GLY A 50 8.21 -9.87 -3.75
CA GLY A 50 8.75 -11.09 -3.12
C GLY A 50 8.02 -11.47 -1.82
N PHE A 51 6.81 -10.94 -1.56
CA PHE A 51 6.18 -11.06 -0.25
C PHE A 51 5.35 -12.33 -0.09
N ILE A 52 4.49 -12.67 -1.04
CA ILE A 52 3.63 -13.87 -1.03
C ILE A 52 3.80 -14.68 -2.31
N GLU A 53 3.50 -15.97 -2.24
CA GLU A 53 3.73 -16.92 -3.34
C GLU A 53 3.09 -16.50 -4.66
N SER A 54 1.84 -16.03 -4.63
CA SER A 54 1.16 -15.57 -5.85
C SER A 54 1.85 -14.38 -6.52
N ALA A 55 2.32 -13.41 -5.73
CA ALA A 55 3.02 -12.25 -6.26
C ALA A 55 4.45 -12.57 -6.74
N LYS A 56 5.10 -13.57 -6.11
CA LYS A 56 6.37 -14.12 -6.61
C LYS A 56 6.18 -14.77 -7.97
N ALA A 57 5.17 -15.65 -8.10
CA ALA A 57 4.85 -16.31 -9.36
C ALA A 57 4.50 -15.31 -10.47
N GLU A 58 3.73 -14.27 -10.17
CA GLU A 58 3.40 -13.20 -11.09
C GLU A 58 4.67 -12.49 -11.60
N SER A 59 5.55 -12.06 -10.70
CA SER A 59 6.81 -11.40 -11.04
C SER A 59 7.75 -12.27 -11.88
N ILE A 60 7.86 -13.57 -11.56
CA ILE A 60 8.66 -14.52 -12.35
C ILE A 60 8.06 -14.71 -13.75
N ASN A 61 6.74 -14.90 -13.84
CA ASN A 61 6.05 -15.04 -15.11
C ASN A 61 6.21 -13.80 -16.00
N SER A 62 6.19 -12.61 -15.41
CA SER A 62 6.43 -11.36 -16.13
C SER A 62 7.83 -11.33 -16.77
N VAL A 63 8.88 -11.73 -16.04
CA VAL A 63 10.24 -11.86 -16.62
C VAL A 63 10.28 -12.85 -17.78
N ILE A 64 9.69 -14.05 -17.61
CA ILE A 64 9.67 -15.08 -18.65
C ILE A 64 8.93 -14.59 -19.90
N GLN A 65 7.78 -13.93 -19.72
CA GLN A 65 7.01 -13.37 -20.83
C GLN A 65 7.77 -12.23 -21.53
N ALA A 66 8.38 -11.32 -20.74
CA ALA A 66 9.18 -10.23 -21.30
C ALA A 66 10.35 -10.77 -22.15
N ARG A 67 11.06 -11.80 -21.69
CA ARG A 67 12.14 -12.44 -22.46
C ARG A 67 11.63 -13.09 -23.75
N ALA A 68 10.49 -13.78 -23.68
CA ALA A 68 9.90 -14.45 -24.85
C ALA A 68 9.41 -13.45 -25.92
N GLN A 69 8.79 -12.35 -25.49
CA GLN A 69 8.19 -11.37 -26.39
C GLN A 69 9.21 -10.34 -26.89
N TYR A 70 10.19 -9.98 -26.09
CA TYR A 70 11.18 -8.92 -26.38
C TYR A 70 12.62 -9.43 -26.25
N PRO A 71 13.05 -10.40 -27.12
CA PRO A 71 14.33 -11.08 -26.98
C PRO A 71 15.55 -10.17 -27.10
N ASN A 72 15.39 -9.00 -27.73
CA ASN A 72 16.48 -8.02 -27.94
C ASN A 72 16.55 -6.95 -26.81
N ALA A 73 15.51 -6.81 -25.98
CA ALA A 73 15.54 -5.89 -24.85
C ALA A 73 16.41 -6.45 -23.72
N LYS A 74 17.08 -5.56 -23.00
CA LYS A 74 17.72 -5.92 -21.73
C LYS A 74 16.66 -6.03 -20.66
N ILE A 75 16.75 -7.04 -19.80
CA ILE A 75 15.80 -7.26 -18.67
C ILE A 75 16.56 -7.14 -17.35
N LEU A 76 16.14 -6.17 -16.54
CA LEU A 76 16.62 -5.97 -15.18
C LEU A 76 15.54 -6.40 -14.18
N LEU A 77 15.79 -7.44 -13.41
CA LEU A 77 14.96 -7.82 -12.29
C LEU A 77 15.31 -6.95 -11.08
N ALA A 78 14.36 -6.16 -10.59
CA ALA A 78 14.52 -5.28 -9.43
C ALA A 78 13.48 -5.55 -8.35
N GLY A 79 13.64 -4.98 -7.17
CA GLY A 79 12.62 -4.97 -6.13
C GLY A 79 12.70 -6.11 -5.12
N CYS A 80 11.56 -6.40 -4.48
CA CYS A 80 11.49 -7.29 -3.31
C CYS A 80 11.85 -8.75 -3.60
N LEU A 81 11.49 -9.27 -4.77
CA LEU A 81 11.83 -10.63 -5.16
C LEU A 81 13.33 -10.74 -5.45
N ALA A 82 13.89 -9.76 -6.16
CA ALA A 82 15.33 -9.66 -6.43
C ALA A 82 16.16 -9.60 -5.15
N GLU A 83 15.70 -8.88 -4.13
CA GLU A 83 16.35 -8.81 -2.82
C GLU A 83 16.31 -10.15 -2.07
N ARG A 84 15.12 -10.75 -2.01
CA ARG A 84 14.88 -11.94 -1.17
C ARG A 84 15.59 -13.20 -1.68
N TYR A 85 15.66 -13.37 -2.99
CA TYR A 85 16.19 -14.55 -3.67
C TYR A 85 17.41 -14.21 -4.53
N HIS A 86 18.16 -13.21 -4.09
CA HIS A 86 19.30 -12.68 -4.83
C HIS A 86 20.32 -13.76 -5.23
N GLU A 87 20.78 -14.57 -4.27
CA GLU A 87 21.80 -15.61 -4.49
C GLU A 87 21.32 -16.68 -5.49
N GLU A 88 20.02 -17.04 -5.40
CA GLU A 88 19.42 -18.05 -6.27
C GLU A 88 19.31 -17.58 -7.71
N PHE A 89 18.85 -16.32 -7.90
CA PHE A 89 18.68 -15.76 -9.23
C PHE A 89 20.00 -15.36 -9.89
N ALA A 90 20.99 -14.96 -9.12
CA ALA A 90 22.32 -14.62 -9.65
C ALA A 90 22.96 -15.81 -10.39
N GLY A 91 22.74 -17.02 -9.89
CA GLY A 91 23.34 -18.25 -10.42
C GLY A 91 22.51 -18.99 -11.47
N SER A 92 21.18 -18.81 -11.52
CA SER A 92 20.28 -19.71 -12.25
C SER A 92 19.23 -19.05 -13.13
N PHE A 93 18.93 -17.76 -12.97
CA PHE A 93 17.88 -17.11 -13.75
C PHE A 93 18.45 -16.45 -15.02
N GLU A 94 18.56 -17.25 -16.08
CA GLU A 94 19.19 -16.83 -17.35
C GLU A 94 18.35 -15.83 -18.13
N GLU A 95 17.04 -15.73 -17.87
CA GLU A 95 16.11 -14.86 -18.55
C GLU A 95 16.34 -13.38 -18.22
N VAL A 96 17.05 -13.05 -17.13
CA VAL A 96 17.40 -11.68 -16.78
C VAL A 96 18.85 -11.35 -17.16
N ASP A 97 19.06 -10.13 -17.66
CA ASP A 97 20.40 -9.59 -17.95
C ASP A 97 21.08 -8.98 -16.72
N GLY A 98 20.31 -8.72 -15.65
CA GLY A 98 20.85 -8.18 -14.40
C GLY A 98 19.85 -8.23 -13.25
N ILE A 99 20.36 -8.07 -12.04
CA ILE A 99 19.59 -8.12 -10.78
C ILE A 99 19.96 -6.90 -9.93
N LEU A 100 18.91 -6.28 -9.33
CA LEU A 100 19.03 -5.15 -8.43
C LEU A 100 18.13 -5.37 -7.21
N GLY A 101 18.70 -5.58 -6.04
CA GLY A 101 17.98 -5.61 -4.76
C GLY A 101 17.38 -4.24 -4.41
N ASN A 102 16.55 -4.20 -3.37
CA ASN A 102 15.85 -2.98 -2.95
C ASN A 102 16.58 -2.19 -1.83
N GLY A 103 17.81 -2.57 -1.48
CA GLY A 103 18.58 -1.93 -0.42
C GLY A 103 18.97 -0.48 -0.74
N ASP A 104 19.31 -0.20 -1.99
CA ASP A 104 19.60 1.13 -2.51
C ASP A 104 19.15 1.27 -3.97
N ILE A 105 18.00 1.88 -4.17
CA ILE A 105 17.39 2.07 -5.49
C ILE A 105 18.22 2.98 -6.41
N SER A 106 19.03 3.89 -5.87
CA SER A 106 19.89 4.78 -6.66
C SER A 106 20.91 4.02 -7.51
N LEU A 107 21.25 2.79 -7.11
CA LEU A 107 22.16 1.91 -7.83
C LEU A 107 21.58 1.39 -9.16
N VAL A 108 20.31 1.65 -9.48
CA VAL A 108 19.74 1.37 -10.80
C VAL A 108 20.56 2.03 -11.91
N ARG A 109 21.09 3.23 -11.67
CA ARG A 109 21.97 3.94 -12.63
C ARG A 109 23.25 3.14 -12.92
N LYS A 110 23.86 2.55 -11.87
CA LYS A 110 25.04 1.69 -12.03
C LYS A 110 24.67 0.41 -12.77
N ALA A 111 23.55 -0.25 -12.38
CA ALA A 111 23.08 -1.46 -13.04
C ALA A 111 22.88 -1.26 -14.53
N VAL A 112 22.17 -0.19 -14.93
CA VAL A 112 21.90 0.10 -16.34
C VAL A 112 23.17 0.42 -17.10
N LYS A 113 24.12 1.15 -16.51
CA LYS A 113 25.44 1.40 -17.11
C LYS A 113 26.22 0.11 -17.38
N GLU A 114 26.18 -0.85 -16.48
CA GLU A 114 26.83 -2.15 -16.65
C GLU A 114 26.13 -2.96 -17.76
N LEU A 115 24.78 -2.93 -17.84
CA LEU A 115 24.03 -3.54 -18.93
C LEU A 115 24.40 -2.94 -20.30
N GLU A 116 24.57 -1.59 -20.40
CA GLU A 116 25.02 -0.91 -21.61
C GLU A 116 26.41 -1.38 -22.06
N GLN A 117 27.27 -1.77 -21.12
CA GLN A 117 28.60 -2.31 -21.39
C GLN A 117 28.60 -3.82 -21.71
N GLY A 118 27.43 -4.45 -21.78
CA GLY A 118 27.31 -5.90 -22.01
C GLY A 118 27.67 -6.75 -20.78
N LYS A 119 27.76 -6.16 -19.58
CA LYS A 119 27.96 -6.87 -18.33
C LYS A 119 26.62 -7.30 -17.74
N ARG A 120 26.65 -8.29 -16.86
CA ARG A 120 25.50 -8.72 -16.04
C ARG A 120 25.62 -8.12 -14.64
N PRO A 121 24.96 -7.01 -14.32
CA PRO A 121 24.99 -6.45 -12.98
C PRO A 121 24.31 -7.41 -12.00
N ASP A 122 24.95 -7.56 -10.85
CA ASP A 122 24.49 -8.35 -9.72
C ASP A 122 24.68 -7.49 -8.47
N ILE A 123 23.63 -6.74 -8.13
CA ILE A 123 23.70 -5.68 -7.11
C ILE A 123 22.75 -6.00 -5.96
N ASN A 124 23.35 -6.44 -4.86
CA ASN A 124 22.70 -6.56 -3.56
C ASN A 124 23.41 -5.62 -2.59
N SER A 125 22.81 -4.48 -2.31
CA SER A 125 23.43 -3.47 -1.44
C SER A 125 22.91 -3.56 -0.01
N PRO A 126 23.72 -3.15 0.99
CA PRO A 126 23.25 -3.05 2.35
C PRO A 126 22.00 -2.14 2.45
N GLN A 127 21.06 -2.54 3.27
CA GLN A 127 19.83 -1.80 3.52
C GLN A 127 20.09 -0.66 4.49
N ASN A 128 20.66 0.44 3.98
CA ASN A 128 21.01 1.63 4.74
C ASN A 128 20.03 2.78 4.45
N GLY A 129 19.38 3.32 5.50
CA GLY A 129 18.43 4.42 5.37
C GLY A 129 17.13 4.02 4.64
N VAL A 130 16.45 5.01 4.13
CA VAL A 130 15.22 4.86 3.32
C VAL A 130 15.48 5.56 1.99
N CYS A 131 15.27 4.84 0.89
CA CYS A 131 15.43 5.43 -0.43
C CYS A 131 14.46 6.60 -0.63
N ALA A 132 15.00 7.73 -1.00
CA ALA A 132 14.30 8.97 -1.32
C ALA A 132 14.95 9.62 -2.54
N GLY A 133 14.23 10.51 -3.22
CA GLY A 133 14.73 11.19 -4.41
C GLY A 133 13.62 11.89 -5.17
N GLU A 134 13.97 12.48 -6.30
CA GLU A 134 13.01 13.11 -7.19
C GLU A 134 12.14 12.04 -7.87
N ARG A 135 10.84 12.29 -7.88
CA ARG A 135 9.83 11.45 -8.53
C ARG A 135 9.10 12.29 -9.57
N PRO A 136 9.62 12.36 -10.82
CA PRO A 136 9.04 13.20 -11.87
C PRO A 136 7.66 12.73 -12.29
N GLU A 137 7.39 11.45 -12.19
CA GLU A 137 6.15 10.77 -12.53
C GLU A 137 5.64 9.97 -11.33
N PHE A 138 4.32 9.95 -11.15
CA PHE A 138 3.64 9.11 -10.15
C PHE A 138 2.89 7.99 -10.87
N LEU A 139 2.99 6.79 -10.29
CA LEU A 139 2.27 5.61 -10.76
C LEU A 139 0.91 5.45 -10.05
N SER A 140 0.65 6.27 -9.03
CA SER A 140 -0.64 6.35 -8.34
C SER A 140 -1.68 7.10 -9.17
N PHE A 141 -2.94 7.04 -8.74
CA PHE A 141 -4.02 7.83 -9.33
C PHE A 141 -3.68 9.32 -9.33
N ALA A 142 -4.11 10.03 -10.38
CA ALA A 142 -3.89 11.47 -10.47
C ALA A 142 -4.45 12.20 -9.25
N GLY A 143 -3.71 13.18 -8.75
CA GLY A 143 -4.08 13.92 -7.54
C GLY A 143 -3.77 13.21 -6.22
N SER A 144 -3.27 11.96 -6.25
CA SER A 144 -2.87 11.18 -5.08
C SER A 144 -1.39 10.79 -5.16
N ALA A 145 -0.69 10.73 -4.02
CA ALA A 145 0.67 10.23 -3.95
C ALA A 145 0.92 9.48 -2.64
N PHE A 146 1.77 8.45 -2.73
CA PHE A 146 2.30 7.77 -1.56
C PHE A 146 3.59 8.44 -1.08
N VAL A 147 3.74 8.58 0.23
CA VAL A 147 4.97 9.08 0.87
C VAL A 147 5.48 8.03 1.85
N LYS A 148 6.58 7.41 1.51
CA LYS A 148 7.23 6.40 2.33
C LYS A 148 8.00 7.07 3.46
N ILE A 149 7.57 6.86 4.72
CA ILE A 149 8.20 7.49 5.90
C ILE A 149 9.14 6.53 6.64
N THR A 150 8.94 5.21 6.48
CA THR A 150 9.80 4.17 7.04
C THR A 150 10.08 3.06 6.04
N GLU A 151 11.17 2.34 6.27
CA GLU A 151 11.52 1.10 5.57
C GLU A 151 11.90 0.04 6.61
N GLY A 152 11.56 -1.23 6.33
CA GLY A 152 11.81 -2.34 7.25
C GLY A 152 10.90 -2.35 8.49
N CYS A 153 11.01 -3.39 9.32
CA CYS A 153 10.11 -3.58 10.45
C CYS A 153 10.73 -4.44 11.56
N ASN A 154 10.62 -3.99 12.81
CA ASN A 154 11.13 -4.70 14.00
C ASN A 154 10.06 -5.50 14.75
N ASN A 155 8.81 -5.54 14.31
CA ASN A 155 7.72 -6.27 15.01
C ASN A 155 7.91 -7.78 14.98
N ARG A 156 8.66 -8.31 13.99
CA ARG A 156 9.00 -9.75 13.92
C ARG A 156 7.78 -10.68 13.98
N CYS A 157 6.64 -10.27 13.41
CA CYS A 157 5.48 -11.17 13.29
C CYS A 157 5.92 -12.48 12.65
N SER A 158 5.54 -13.62 13.23
CA SER A 158 6.12 -14.93 12.90
C SER A 158 5.85 -15.39 11.45
N PHE A 159 4.81 -14.86 10.81
CA PHE A 159 4.43 -15.16 9.41
C PHE A 159 5.08 -14.23 8.38
N CYS A 160 5.75 -13.17 8.81
CA CYS A 160 6.07 -12.04 7.94
C CYS A 160 7.50 -12.11 7.41
N ALA A 161 7.65 -12.06 6.08
CA ALA A 161 8.94 -12.05 5.40
C ALA A 161 9.58 -10.64 5.29
N ILE A 162 8.92 -9.59 5.72
CA ILE A 162 9.43 -8.21 5.60
C ILE A 162 10.83 -8.04 6.19
N PRO A 163 11.15 -8.57 7.39
CA PRO A 163 12.51 -8.44 7.92
C PRO A 163 13.59 -9.09 7.04
N LEU A 164 13.23 -10.10 6.24
CA LEU A 164 14.14 -10.77 5.30
C LEU A 164 14.30 -9.97 4.00
N ILE A 165 13.29 -9.17 3.61
CA ILE A 165 13.23 -8.45 2.35
C ILE A 165 13.69 -7.00 2.51
N ARG A 166 13.21 -6.33 3.57
CA ARG A 166 13.41 -4.88 3.81
C ARG A 166 14.16 -4.57 5.10
N GLY A 167 14.62 -5.61 5.80
CA GLY A 167 15.46 -5.49 7.00
C GLY A 167 14.78 -4.86 8.22
N ASN A 168 15.61 -4.27 9.07
CA ASN A 168 15.18 -3.60 10.28
C ASN A 168 14.55 -2.24 9.98
N LEU A 169 13.77 -1.73 10.96
CA LEU A 169 13.18 -0.40 10.89
C LEU A 169 14.23 0.67 10.64
N ARG A 170 13.97 1.51 9.65
CA ARG A 170 14.68 2.72 9.33
C ARG A 170 13.67 3.81 9.03
N SER A 171 13.77 4.93 9.72
CA SER A 171 12.84 6.06 9.58
C SER A 171 13.52 7.23 8.88
N ARG A 172 12.78 7.92 8.02
CA ARG A 172 13.22 9.17 7.42
C ARG A 172 13.08 10.32 8.43
N SER A 173 13.91 11.34 8.29
CA SER A 173 13.77 12.52 9.12
C SER A 173 12.46 13.27 8.85
N ILE A 174 11.92 13.93 9.88
CA ILE A 174 10.70 14.75 9.76
C ILE A 174 10.89 15.82 8.68
N ASN A 175 12.05 16.48 8.63
CA ASN A 175 12.32 17.54 7.67
C ASN A 175 12.26 17.06 6.21
N GLU A 176 12.81 15.89 5.91
CA GLU A 176 12.76 15.31 4.56
C GLU A 176 11.32 14.99 4.15
N ILE A 177 10.54 14.38 5.04
CA ILE A 177 9.15 14.03 4.78
C ILE A 177 8.30 15.29 4.54
N VAL A 178 8.42 16.29 5.41
CA VAL A 178 7.69 17.56 5.30
C VAL A 178 8.08 18.31 4.02
N SER A 179 9.36 18.28 3.65
CA SER A 179 9.85 18.90 2.40
C SER A 179 9.26 18.21 1.16
N GLU A 180 9.24 16.88 1.14
CA GLU A 180 8.63 16.11 0.06
C GLU A 180 7.13 16.41 -0.06
N ILE A 181 6.39 16.36 1.05
CA ILE A 181 4.95 16.68 1.06
C ILE A 181 4.71 18.10 0.52
N ARG A 182 5.52 19.09 0.93
CA ARG A 182 5.42 20.45 0.41
C ARG A 182 5.60 20.50 -1.11
N THR A 183 6.58 19.77 -1.64
CA THR A 183 6.82 19.67 -3.09
C THR A 183 5.63 19.02 -3.81
N LEU A 184 5.06 17.96 -3.25
CA LEU A 184 3.87 17.29 -3.79
C LEU A 184 2.67 18.23 -3.85
N LEU A 185 2.41 18.97 -2.77
CA LEU A 185 1.33 19.96 -2.71
C LEU A 185 1.51 21.08 -3.76
N LEU A 186 2.76 21.55 -3.97
CA LEU A 186 3.07 22.54 -5.03
C LEU A 186 2.85 21.98 -6.44
N ARG A 187 2.95 20.67 -6.63
CA ARG A 187 2.64 19.97 -7.90
C ARG A 187 1.15 19.67 -8.07
N GLY A 188 0.28 20.13 -7.13
CA GLY A 188 -1.16 19.94 -7.21
C GLY A 188 -1.66 18.59 -6.68
N ILE A 189 -0.82 17.80 -6.01
CA ILE A 189 -1.27 16.58 -5.35
C ILE A 189 -2.17 16.95 -4.18
N PHE A 190 -3.35 16.38 -4.15
CA PHE A 190 -4.36 16.65 -3.13
C PHE A 190 -4.37 15.61 -2.01
N GLU A 191 -4.20 14.34 -2.33
CA GLU A 191 -4.18 13.26 -1.35
C GLU A 191 -2.75 12.77 -1.12
N ILE A 192 -2.29 12.84 0.13
CA ILE A 192 -1.01 12.31 0.59
C ILE A 192 -1.28 11.08 1.44
N ASN A 193 -0.76 9.93 1.03
CA ASN A 193 -0.88 8.68 1.76
C ASN A 193 0.47 8.36 2.41
N LEU A 194 0.59 8.50 3.74
CA LEU A 194 1.78 8.08 4.46
C LEU A 194 1.82 6.56 4.54
N ILE A 195 2.94 5.98 4.13
CA ILE A 195 3.15 4.53 4.10
C ILE A 195 4.47 4.13 4.75
N GLY A 196 4.48 2.89 5.22
CA GLY A 196 5.61 2.17 5.78
C GLY A 196 5.21 0.71 5.98
N GLN A 197 6.01 -0.08 6.66
CA GLN A 197 5.61 -1.42 7.08
C GLN A 197 4.81 -1.37 8.40
N ASP A 198 5.09 -0.37 9.23
CA ASP A 198 4.34 -0.03 10.44
C ASP A 198 4.56 1.46 10.77
N LEU A 199 3.56 2.30 10.50
CA LEU A 199 3.64 3.73 10.80
C LEU A 199 3.72 4.02 12.31
N ALA A 200 3.13 3.15 13.13
CA ALA A 200 3.16 3.28 14.58
C ALA A 200 4.58 3.18 15.16
N SER A 201 5.50 2.57 14.39
CA SER A 201 6.91 2.44 14.80
C SER A 201 7.80 3.57 14.27
N TYR A 202 7.25 4.55 13.52
CA TYR A 202 8.04 5.66 12.97
C TYR A 202 8.85 6.40 14.04
N GLY A 203 10.14 6.54 13.79
CA GLY A 203 11.07 7.27 14.65
C GLY A 203 11.56 6.53 15.89
N LYS A 204 11.10 5.29 16.15
CA LYS A 204 11.62 4.49 17.27
C LYS A 204 13.10 4.14 17.14
N ASP A 205 13.66 4.27 15.95
CA ASP A 205 15.07 4.05 15.62
C ASP A 205 15.93 5.31 15.69
N PHE A 206 15.36 6.47 16.01
CA PHE A 206 16.14 7.72 16.15
C PHE A 206 17.01 7.77 17.41
N GLU A 207 16.63 7.04 18.45
CA GLU A 207 17.38 6.96 19.69
C GLU A 207 18.10 5.61 19.78
N SER A 208 19.40 5.64 20.07
CA SER A 208 20.23 4.46 20.27
C SER A 208 19.98 3.90 21.67
N GLY A 209 19.11 2.91 21.81
CA GLY A 209 18.84 2.22 23.08
C GLY A 209 18.24 0.85 22.86
N ASP A 210 18.54 -0.11 23.76
CA ASP A 210 18.11 -1.51 23.69
C ASP A 210 16.58 -1.70 23.72
N ASN A 211 15.80 -0.69 24.12
CA ASN A 211 14.34 -0.75 24.25
C ASN A 211 13.58 -0.03 23.12
N GLY A 212 14.27 0.55 22.14
CA GLY A 212 13.65 1.37 21.09
C GLY A 212 13.07 2.68 21.65
N GLY A 213 13.11 3.76 20.86
CA GLY A 213 12.53 5.04 21.22
C GLY A 213 11.00 5.04 21.19
N GLU A 214 10.40 6.15 21.61
CA GLU A 214 8.96 6.40 21.44
C GLU A 214 8.64 6.71 19.97
N SER A 215 7.40 6.37 19.54
CA SER A 215 6.93 6.75 18.20
C SER A 215 6.92 8.26 18.03
N GLN A 216 7.53 8.73 16.94
CA GLN A 216 7.53 10.14 16.56
C GLN A 216 6.41 10.49 15.56
N LEU A 217 5.46 9.58 15.35
CA LEU A 217 4.38 9.80 14.36
C LEU A 217 3.53 11.02 14.69
N VAL A 218 3.14 11.20 15.95
CA VAL A 218 2.35 12.37 16.38
C VAL A 218 3.10 13.67 16.12
N LYS A 219 4.40 13.71 16.41
CA LYS A 219 5.25 14.87 16.13
C LYS A 219 5.36 15.16 14.63
N LEU A 220 5.49 14.11 13.81
CA LEU A 220 5.47 14.27 12.35
C LEU A 220 4.12 14.86 11.88
N LEU A 221 3.00 14.42 12.42
CA LEU A 221 1.68 14.95 12.08
C LEU A 221 1.53 16.42 12.49
N ASP A 222 2.04 16.83 13.66
CA ASP A 222 2.04 18.23 14.09
C ASP A 222 2.84 19.12 13.09
N GLU A 223 3.99 18.65 12.60
CA GLU A 223 4.80 19.37 11.61
C GLU A 223 4.12 19.42 10.22
N ILE A 224 3.47 18.35 9.80
CA ILE A 224 2.67 18.35 8.55
C ILE A 224 1.48 19.31 8.70
N SER A 225 0.86 19.36 9.86
CA SER A 225 -0.26 20.27 10.14
C SER A 225 0.13 21.74 10.06
N ALA A 226 1.40 22.07 10.22
CA ALA A 226 1.92 23.44 10.01
C ALA A 226 1.98 23.84 8.52
N LEU A 227 1.89 22.89 7.58
CA LEU A 227 1.84 23.17 6.16
C LEU A 227 0.52 23.87 5.79
N LYS A 228 0.62 24.87 4.90
CA LYS A 228 -0.56 25.56 4.34
C LYS A 228 -1.15 24.75 3.18
N GLY A 229 -2.43 24.91 2.96
CA GLY A 229 -3.14 24.30 1.85
C GLY A 229 -4.29 23.42 2.30
N ASN A 230 -5.09 23.01 1.33
CA ASN A 230 -6.17 22.04 1.51
C ASN A 230 -5.74 20.73 0.85
N PHE A 231 -5.61 19.68 1.65
CA PHE A 231 -5.19 18.35 1.20
C PHE A 231 -5.73 17.28 2.14
N TRP A 232 -5.77 16.04 1.69
CA TRP A 232 -6.00 14.89 2.54
C TRP A 232 -4.69 14.26 2.93
N LEU A 233 -4.57 13.91 4.22
CA LEU A 233 -3.48 13.10 4.76
C LEU A 233 -4.05 11.80 5.30
N ARG A 234 -3.68 10.69 4.70
CA ARG A 234 -4.11 9.34 5.10
C ARG A 234 -2.96 8.56 5.69
N LEU A 235 -3.24 7.78 6.75
CA LEU A 235 -2.28 6.91 7.41
C LEU A 235 -2.61 5.45 7.07
N LEU A 236 -1.66 4.72 6.50
CA LEU A 236 -1.84 3.31 6.15
C LEU A 236 -0.84 2.42 6.90
N TYR A 237 -1.29 1.23 7.34
CA TYR A 237 -0.47 0.22 8.03
C TYR A 237 -0.03 0.63 9.45
N ILE A 238 -0.95 0.63 10.40
CA ILE A 238 -0.72 0.90 11.82
C ILE A 238 -0.77 -0.42 12.60
N HIS A 239 0.35 -0.86 13.18
CA HIS A 239 0.36 -2.09 13.98
C HIS A 239 -0.41 -1.86 15.30
N PRO A 240 -1.38 -2.74 15.67
CA PRO A 240 -2.22 -2.52 16.85
C PRO A 240 -1.44 -2.44 18.17
N ASP A 241 -0.39 -3.25 18.34
CA ASP A 241 0.41 -3.28 19.55
C ASP A 241 1.28 -2.03 19.75
N ASN A 242 1.50 -1.26 18.69
CA ASN A 242 2.31 -0.05 18.70
C ASN A 242 1.48 1.23 18.59
N PHE A 243 0.15 1.14 18.66
CA PHE A 243 -0.73 2.29 18.42
C PHE A 243 -0.29 3.49 19.27
N PRO A 244 0.10 4.64 18.65
CA PRO A 244 0.72 5.73 19.37
C PRO A 244 -0.28 6.45 20.28
N SER A 245 0.12 6.68 21.53
CA SER A 245 -0.61 7.57 22.42
C SER A 245 -0.74 8.96 21.80
N GLY A 246 -1.94 9.55 21.84
CA GLY A 246 -2.21 10.88 21.27
C GLY A 246 -2.49 10.92 19.77
N LEU A 247 -2.45 9.80 19.04
CA LEU A 247 -2.73 9.77 17.59
C LEU A 247 -4.15 10.26 17.27
N THR A 248 -5.16 9.79 17.99
CA THR A 248 -6.55 10.25 17.84
C THR A 248 -6.68 11.75 18.11
N GLY A 249 -5.95 12.26 19.11
CA GLY A 249 -5.87 13.68 19.43
C GLY A 249 -5.25 14.52 18.30
N ALA A 250 -4.18 14.03 17.66
CA ALA A 250 -3.56 14.69 16.53
C ALA A 250 -4.51 14.76 15.31
N ILE A 251 -5.19 13.66 15.01
CA ILE A 251 -6.19 13.60 13.92
C ILE A 251 -7.34 14.56 14.20
N LYS A 252 -7.81 14.67 15.44
CA LYS A 252 -8.89 15.56 15.83
C LYS A 252 -8.56 17.05 15.70
N LYS A 253 -7.27 17.41 15.83
CA LYS A 253 -6.81 18.81 15.72
C LYS A 253 -6.79 19.35 14.29
N ASP A 254 -6.59 18.50 13.29
CA ASP A 254 -6.48 18.89 11.88
C ASP A 254 -7.39 18.03 11.00
N SER A 255 -8.46 18.62 10.49
CA SER A 255 -9.45 17.93 9.66
C SER A 255 -8.90 17.43 8.30
N ARG A 256 -7.69 17.82 7.91
CA ARG A 256 -7.00 17.32 6.72
C ARG A 256 -6.41 15.94 6.97
N ILE A 257 -6.14 15.58 8.23
CA ILE A 257 -5.73 14.22 8.61
C ILE A 257 -7.00 13.36 8.70
N LEU A 258 -7.14 12.46 7.75
CA LEU A 258 -8.35 11.66 7.64
C LEU A 258 -8.49 10.71 8.84
N PRO A 259 -9.68 10.60 9.47
CA PRO A 259 -9.95 9.66 10.54
C PRO A 259 -10.13 8.24 9.98
N TYR A 260 -9.13 7.79 9.23
CA TYR A 260 -9.04 6.49 8.58
C TYR A 260 -7.91 5.68 9.22
N PHE A 261 -8.25 4.51 9.76
CA PHE A 261 -7.35 3.64 10.52
C PHE A 261 -7.21 2.29 9.83
N ASP A 262 -6.07 2.04 9.20
CA ASP A 262 -5.71 0.73 8.66
C ASP A 262 -4.89 -0.04 9.70
N ILE A 263 -5.58 -0.92 10.45
CA ILE A 263 -5.03 -1.67 11.59
C ILE A 263 -5.21 -3.17 11.35
N PRO A 264 -4.17 -3.87 10.86
CA PRO A 264 -4.26 -5.30 10.54
C PRO A 264 -4.22 -6.16 11.82
N PHE A 265 -5.36 -6.62 12.32
CA PHE A 265 -5.46 -7.47 13.51
C PHE A 265 -5.02 -8.91 13.25
N GLN A 266 -5.17 -9.43 12.06
CA GLN A 266 -4.79 -10.76 11.55
C GLN A 266 -5.63 -11.92 12.09
N SER A 267 -5.98 -11.93 13.37
CA SER A 267 -6.84 -12.94 14.02
C SER A 267 -7.62 -12.32 15.18
N GLY A 268 -8.73 -12.94 15.55
CA GLY A 268 -9.50 -12.65 16.75
C GLY A 268 -9.34 -13.72 17.84
N ASP A 269 -8.44 -14.69 17.66
CA ASP A 269 -8.14 -15.74 18.63
C ASP A 269 -6.82 -15.45 19.37
N ASN A 270 -6.85 -15.45 20.70
CA ASN A 270 -5.72 -15.04 21.53
C ASN A 270 -4.50 -15.97 21.38
N ASP A 271 -4.69 -17.28 21.20
CA ASP A 271 -3.58 -18.21 21.00
C ASP A 271 -2.93 -18.01 19.62
N ILE A 272 -3.74 -17.74 18.59
CA ILE A 272 -3.23 -17.44 17.25
C ILE A 272 -2.49 -16.08 17.23
N ILE A 273 -3.04 -15.05 17.87
CA ILE A 273 -2.39 -13.73 18.00
C ILE A 273 -1.01 -13.88 18.67
N LEU A 274 -0.94 -14.62 19.78
CA LEU A 274 0.32 -14.89 20.48
C LEU A 274 1.32 -15.66 19.60
N ARG A 275 0.85 -16.69 18.87
CA ARG A 275 1.68 -17.45 17.92
C ARG A 275 2.17 -16.61 16.75
N MET A 276 1.42 -15.60 16.36
CA MET A 276 1.86 -14.61 15.38
C MET A 276 2.93 -13.66 15.90
N ASN A 277 3.42 -13.87 17.14
CA ASN A 277 4.38 -13.00 17.83
C ASN A 277 3.82 -11.59 18.01
N ARG A 278 2.55 -11.47 18.43
CA ARG A 278 1.89 -10.23 18.78
C ARG A 278 1.63 -10.17 20.28
N HIS A 279 1.69 -8.99 20.86
CA HIS A 279 1.62 -8.77 22.30
C HIS A 279 0.19 -8.48 22.80
N GLY A 280 -0.69 -7.98 21.92
CA GLY A 280 -2.09 -7.75 22.22
C GLY A 280 -2.91 -9.04 22.24
N ASN A 281 -4.21 -8.88 22.44
CA ASN A 281 -5.21 -9.94 22.40
C ASN A 281 -6.53 -9.38 21.85
N ALA A 282 -7.54 -10.24 21.64
CA ALA A 282 -8.83 -9.83 21.08
C ALA A 282 -9.51 -8.73 21.92
N GLU A 283 -9.44 -8.82 23.24
CA GLU A 283 -10.07 -7.87 24.17
C GLU A 283 -9.39 -6.50 24.09
N THR A 284 -8.05 -6.45 24.10
CA THR A 284 -7.30 -5.19 23.97
C THR A 284 -7.51 -4.55 22.60
N TYR A 285 -7.65 -5.35 21.53
CA TYR A 285 -7.92 -4.84 20.19
C TYR A 285 -9.35 -4.30 20.05
N LYS A 286 -10.34 -4.97 20.66
CA LYS A 286 -11.71 -4.43 20.77
C LYS A 286 -11.75 -3.12 21.54
N ALA A 287 -11.02 -3.04 22.65
CA ALA A 287 -10.91 -1.82 23.45
C ALA A 287 -10.29 -0.66 22.65
N LEU A 288 -9.24 -0.93 21.87
CA LEU A 288 -8.63 0.06 20.97
C LEU A 288 -9.65 0.60 19.96
N VAL A 289 -10.42 -0.28 19.30
CA VAL A 289 -11.46 0.14 18.35
C VAL A 289 -12.54 0.97 19.03
N ALA A 290 -12.96 0.58 20.24
CA ALA A 290 -13.96 1.32 21.01
C ALA A 290 -13.45 2.71 21.42
N GLU A 291 -12.18 2.83 21.82
CA GLU A 291 -11.54 4.10 22.13
C GLU A 291 -11.45 5.01 20.89
N ILE A 292 -10.97 4.50 19.74
CA ILE A 292 -10.92 5.25 18.50
C ILE A 292 -12.30 5.80 18.14
N ARG A 293 -13.34 4.97 18.18
CA ARG A 293 -14.71 5.39 17.83
C ARG A 293 -15.33 6.36 18.84
N LYS A 294 -14.95 6.26 20.12
CA LYS A 294 -15.35 7.21 21.16
C LYS A 294 -14.76 8.60 20.90
N GLU A 295 -13.47 8.66 20.55
CA GLU A 295 -12.76 9.92 20.30
C GLU A 295 -13.09 10.52 18.93
N LEU A 296 -13.32 9.68 17.93
CA LEU A 296 -13.59 10.03 16.54
C LEU A 296 -14.80 9.21 16.04
N PRO A 297 -16.05 9.64 16.33
CA PRO A 297 -17.27 8.88 15.97
C PRO A 297 -17.41 8.57 14.48
N GLN A 298 -16.81 9.42 13.60
CA GLN A 298 -16.78 9.22 12.15
C GLN A 298 -15.66 8.28 11.68
N ALA A 299 -14.80 7.77 12.57
CA ALA A 299 -13.66 6.96 12.21
C ALA A 299 -14.04 5.79 11.30
N VAL A 300 -13.22 5.61 10.27
CA VAL A 300 -13.23 4.48 9.37
C VAL A 300 -12.15 3.49 9.81
N LEU A 301 -12.53 2.24 9.99
CA LEU A 301 -11.63 1.16 10.36
C LEU A 301 -11.46 0.21 9.19
N ARG A 302 -10.22 0.04 8.75
CA ARG A 302 -9.79 -1.03 7.86
C ARG A 302 -8.95 -2.03 8.62
N THR A 303 -9.14 -3.32 8.33
CA THR A 303 -8.34 -4.39 8.94
C THR A 303 -7.98 -5.47 7.94
N THR A 304 -7.12 -6.38 8.35
CA THR A 304 -6.73 -7.57 7.57
C THR A 304 -6.74 -8.78 8.47
N PHE A 305 -7.24 -9.91 7.93
CA PHE A 305 -7.23 -11.21 8.58
C PHE A 305 -6.37 -12.21 7.80
N LEU A 306 -5.78 -13.17 8.53
CA LEU A 306 -4.99 -14.25 7.99
C LEU A 306 -5.55 -15.58 8.51
N THR A 307 -6.05 -16.42 7.60
CA THR A 307 -6.70 -17.70 7.95
C THR A 307 -5.81 -18.90 7.64
N GLY A 308 -6.00 -20.00 8.35
CA GLY A 308 -5.24 -21.23 8.14
C GLY A 308 -3.82 -21.21 8.71
N PHE A 309 -3.54 -20.27 9.61
CA PHE A 309 -2.28 -20.18 10.31
C PHE A 309 -1.99 -21.47 11.14
N PRO A 310 -0.72 -21.90 11.35
CA PRO A 310 -0.40 -23.07 12.15
C PRO A 310 -1.04 -23.03 13.55
N GLY A 311 -1.81 -24.07 13.85
CA GLY A 311 -2.58 -24.17 15.11
C GLY A 311 -3.98 -23.57 15.08
N GLU A 312 -4.43 -22.99 13.95
CA GLU A 312 -5.82 -22.55 13.79
C GLU A 312 -6.75 -23.73 13.48
N ASP A 313 -7.54 -24.13 14.43
CA ASP A 313 -8.65 -25.07 14.28
C ASP A 313 -9.98 -24.33 14.03
N GLU A 314 -11.10 -25.05 14.03
CA GLU A 314 -12.42 -24.45 13.77
C GLU A 314 -12.88 -23.55 14.91
N ALA A 315 -12.61 -23.91 16.16
CA ALA A 315 -13.00 -23.10 17.33
C ALA A 315 -12.27 -21.73 17.32
N LYS A 316 -10.98 -21.73 17.00
CA LYS A 316 -10.18 -20.51 16.88
C LYS A 316 -10.59 -19.64 15.69
N PHE A 317 -11.00 -20.27 14.58
CA PHE A 317 -11.58 -19.54 13.47
C PHE A 317 -12.92 -18.90 13.84
N GLU A 318 -13.80 -19.60 14.58
CA GLU A 318 -15.06 -19.02 15.07
C GLU A 318 -14.80 -17.82 16.03
N ASN A 319 -13.71 -17.85 16.83
CA ASN A 319 -13.28 -16.69 17.62
C ASN A 319 -12.94 -15.49 16.72
N THR A 320 -12.28 -15.72 15.58
CA THR A 320 -11.98 -14.66 14.60
C THR A 320 -13.26 -14.12 13.96
N LEU A 321 -14.23 -14.98 13.64
CA LEU A 321 -15.54 -14.55 13.12
C LEU A 321 -16.32 -13.71 14.16
N ALA A 322 -16.30 -14.12 15.42
CA ALA A 322 -16.92 -13.36 16.50
C ALA A 322 -16.25 -11.98 16.66
N PHE A 323 -14.92 -11.95 16.64
CA PHE A 323 -14.14 -10.72 16.69
C PHE A 323 -14.49 -9.77 15.54
N LEU A 324 -14.56 -10.26 14.29
CA LEU A 324 -14.99 -9.47 13.13
C LEU A 324 -16.37 -8.82 13.35
N LYS A 325 -17.32 -9.60 13.84
CA LYS A 325 -18.69 -9.12 14.11
C LYS A 325 -18.73 -8.09 15.25
N ASP A 326 -17.88 -8.24 16.25
CA ASP A 326 -17.82 -7.32 17.41
C ASP A 326 -17.22 -5.96 17.03
N ILE A 327 -16.16 -5.95 16.20
CA ILE A 327 -15.48 -4.71 15.81
C ILE A 327 -16.15 -4.01 14.63
N GLU A 328 -16.98 -4.70 13.84
CA GLU A 328 -17.66 -4.16 12.64
C GLU A 328 -16.76 -3.18 11.84
N PRO A 329 -15.65 -3.62 11.25
CA PRO A 329 -14.79 -2.71 10.50
C PRO A 329 -15.51 -2.23 9.23
N ASP A 330 -15.19 -1.03 8.76
CA ASP A 330 -15.74 -0.50 7.52
C ASP A 330 -15.22 -1.28 6.31
N TRP A 331 -13.95 -1.69 6.38
CA TRP A 331 -13.27 -2.46 5.35
C TRP A 331 -12.46 -3.61 5.95
N SER A 332 -12.41 -4.75 5.29
CA SER A 332 -11.43 -5.78 5.63
C SER A 332 -10.93 -6.55 4.42
N GLY A 333 -9.64 -6.92 4.47
CA GLY A 333 -9.05 -7.92 3.61
C GLY A 333 -8.87 -9.25 4.34
N CYS A 334 -8.86 -10.36 3.61
CA CYS A 334 -8.54 -11.66 4.16
C CYS A 334 -7.60 -12.42 3.23
N PHE A 335 -6.57 -13.05 3.81
CA PHE A 335 -5.61 -13.86 3.10
C PHE A 335 -5.53 -15.26 3.71
N ALA A 336 -5.43 -16.28 2.84
CA ALA A 336 -5.07 -17.61 3.29
C ALA A 336 -3.55 -17.66 3.57
N TYR A 337 -3.17 -18.14 4.74
CA TYR A 337 -1.76 -18.27 5.11
C TYR A 337 -0.98 -19.10 4.08
N SER A 338 0.12 -18.53 3.63
CA SER A 338 1.15 -19.22 2.86
C SER A 338 2.42 -19.28 3.70
N PRO A 339 3.05 -20.42 3.86
CA PRO A 339 4.34 -20.50 4.54
C PRO A 339 5.40 -19.79 3.69
N GLU A 340 6.01 -18.78 4.27
CA GLU A 340 7.07 -18.04 3.61
C GLU A 340 8.43 -18.50 4.14
N GLU A 341 9.28 -18.91 3.23
CA GLU A 341 10.62 -19.44 3.53
C GLU A 341 11.43 -18.48 4.41
N GLY A 342 12.13 -19.05 5.40
CA GLY A 342 12.92 -18.30 6.35
C GLY A 342 12.14 -17.63 7.49
N THR A 343 10.79 -17.64 7.45
CA THR A 343 9.97 -17.09 8.53
C THR A 343 9.87 -18.08 9.71
N PRO A 344 9.69 -17.57 10.97
CA PRO A 344 9.49 -18.45 12.10
C PRO A 344 8.30 -19.41 11.96
N ALA A 345 7.18 -18.94 11.41
CA ALA A 345 5.95 -19.73 11.28
C ALA A 345 6.08 -20.89 10.28
N GLU A 346 7.00 -20.81 9.32
CA GLU A 346 7.30 -21.93 8.42
C GLU A 346 7.72 -23.20 9.19
N LYS A 347 8.45 -22.99 10.30
CA LYS A 347 9.03 -24.06 11.12
C LYS A 347 8.11 -24.58 12.23
N PHE A 348 6.89 -24.05 12.33
CA PHE A 348 5.94 -24.48 13.35
C PHE A 348 5.47 -25.92 13.09
N LYS A 349 5.47 -26.73 14.15
CA LYS A 349 5.09 -28.16 14.09
C LYS A 349 3.58 -28.38 14.14
N GLU A 350 2.84 -27.37 14.55
CA GLU A 350 1.38 -27.40 14.63
C GLU A 350 0.78 -27.61 13.26
N LYS A 351 -0.28 -28.41 13.24
CA LYS A 351 -0.99 -28.71 12.00
C LYS A 351 -1.59 -27.40 11.45
N ARG A 352 -1.24 -27.11 10.23
CA ARG A 352 -1.81 -26.04 9.45
C ARG A 352 -3.08 -26.54 8.73
N ALA A 353 -4.09 -25.71 8.61
CA ALA A 353 -5.25 -26.05 7.81
C ALA A 353 -4.85 -26.27 6.34
N PRO A 354 -5.46 -27.25 5.64
CA PRO A 354 -5.28 -27.37 4.21
C PRO A 354 -5.61 -26.05 3.49
N GLN A 355 -4.88 -25.71 2.43
CA GLN A 355 -5.05 -24.45 1.69
C GLN A 355 -6.51 -24.22 1.25
N ARG A 356 -7.20 -25.31 0.84
CA ARG A 356 -8.62 -25.25 0.52
C ARG A 356 -9.48 -24.80 1.70
N THR A 357 -9.16 -25.25 2.92
CA THR A 357 -9.89 -24.83 4.14
C THR A 357 -9.59 -23.39 4.49
N ALA A 358 -8.33 -22.96 4.40
CA ALA A 358 -7.95 -21.58 4.62
C ALA A 358 -8.67 -20.62 3.64
N LYS A 359 -8.71 -20.96 2.34
CA LYS A 359 -9.48 -20.19 1.34
C LYS A 359 -10.96 -20.11 1.65
N LYS A 360 -11.61 -21.22 2.05
CA LYS A 360 -13.02 -21.22 2.46
C LYS A 360 -13.28 -20.35 3.69
N ARG A 361 -12.33 -20.31 4.63
CA ARG A 361 -12.41 -19.42 5.80
C ARG A 361 -12.30 -17.95 5.38
N CYS A 362 -11.41 -17.62 4.43
CA CYS A 362 -11.37 -16.29 3.83
C CYS A 362 -12.71 -15.91 3.16
N GLU A 363 -13.28 -16.80 2.35
CA GLU A 363 -14.57 -16.59 1.69
C GLU A 363 -15.67 -16.29 2.70
N LYS A 364 -15.74 -17.06 3.81
CA LYS A 364 -16.72 -16.84 4.89
C LYS A 364 -16.53 -15.48 5.60
N LEU A 365 -15.27 -15.07 5.86
CA LEU A 365 -14.97 -13.74 6.41
C LEU A 365 -15.38 -12.63 5.45
N THR A 366 -15.08 -12.78 4.15
CA THR A 366 -15.40 -11.80 3.12
C THR A 366 -16.93 -11.64 2.96
N GLU A 367 -17.68 -12.74 2.97
CA GLU A 367 -19.15 -12.71 2.90
C GLU A 367 -19.77 -11.94 4.09
N ILE A 368 -19.30 -12.21 5.31
CA ILE A 368 -19.78 -11.48 6.49
C ILE A 368 -19.38 -10.01 6.45
N GLN A 369 -18.14 -9.73 6.03
CA GLN A 369 -17.65 -8.37 5.88
C GLN A 369 -18.45 -7.56 4.88
N GLN A 370 -18.85 -8.16 3.76
CA GLN A 370 -19.64 -7.45 2.75
C GLN A 370 -20.92 -6.84 3.35
N GLY A 371 -21.66 -7.62 4.17
CA GLY A 371 -22.83 -7.09 4.85
C GLY A 371 -22.50 -6.00 5.90
N ILE A 372 -21.35 -6.14 6.58
CA ILE A 372 -20.88 -5.12 7.53
C ILE A 372 -20.50 -3.84 6.76
N THR A 373 -19.74 -3.95 5.68
CA THR A 373 -19.33 -2.82 4.84
C THR A 373 -20.55 -2.05 4.32
N GLU A 374 -21.53 -2.75 3.75
CA GLU A 374 -22.76 -2.13 3.25
C GLU A 374 -23.50 -1.35 4.35
N LYS A 375 -23.68 -1.96 5.52
CA LYS A 375 -24.26 -1.30 6.71
C LYS A 375 -23.47 -0.09 7.16
N ARG A 376 -22.13 -0.20 7.17
CA ARG A 376 -21.23 0.87 7.59
C ARG A 376 -21.20 2.04 6.60
N LEU A 377 -21.19 1.76 5.30
CA LEU A 377 -21.24 2.76 4.24
C LEU A 377 -22.59 3.48 4.20
N ALA A 378 -23.69 2.81 4.51
CA ALA A 378 -25.03 3.40 4.52
C ALA A 378 -25.14 4.63 5.45
N ARG A 379 -24.27 4.76 6.47
CA ARG A 379 -24.21 5.94 7.35
C ARG A 379 -23.85 7.25 6.58
N HIS A 380 -23.18 7.12 5.43
CA HIS A 380 -22.79 8.25 4.60
C HIS A 380 -23.88 8.68 3.59
N CYS A 381 -24.99 7.91 3.47
CA CYS A 381 -26.11 8.30 2.60
C CYS A 381 -26.70 9.66 3.04
N GLY A 382 -26.85 10.57 2.07
CA GLY A 382 -27.28 11.96 2.29
C GLY A 382 -26.15 12.91 2.69
N GLU A 383 -24.96 12.40 3.03
CA GLU A 383 -23.79 13.22 3.35
C GLU A 383 -23.30 14.00 2.12
N LYS A 384 -22.83 15.22 2.37
CA LYS A 384 -22.08 16.01 1.39
C LYS A 384 -20.59 15.85 1.69
N CYS A 385 -19.84 15.41 0.72
CA CYS A 385 -18.40 15.28 0.82
C CYS A 385 -17.72 15.61 -0.51
N ASP A 386 -16.40 15.61 -0.50
CA ASP A 386 -15.61 15.69 -1.73
C ASP A 386 -15.28 14.28 -2.23
N VAL A 387 -15.23 14.12 -3.55
CA VAL A 387 -14.72 12.92 -4.25
C VAL A 387 -13.54 13.35 -5.12
N LEU A 388 -12.44 12.62 -5.02
CA LEU A 388 -11.29 12.73 -5.90
C LEU A 388 -11.53 11.85 -7.13
N ILE A 389 -11.58 12.46 -8.32
CA ILE A 389 -11.85 11.76 -9.59
C ILE A 389 -10.62 10.95 -10.01
N GLU A 390 -10.80 9.65 -10.24
CA GLU A 390 -9.76 8.74 -10.73
C GLU A 390 -9.98 8.36 -12.20
N GLU A 391 -11.25 8.30 -12.64
CA GLU A 391 -11.61 7.93 -13.99
C GLU A 391 -12.84 8.71 -14.46
N ILE A 392 -12.85 9.07 -15.73
CA ILE A 392 -14.02 9.64 -16.40
C ILE A 392 -14.61 8.57 -17.30
N VAL A 393 -15.86 8.19 -17.04
CA VAL A 393 -16.56 7.19 -17.86
C VAL A 393 -16.96 7.84 -19.18
N PRO A 394 -16.55 7.28 -20.34
CA PRO A 394 -16.96 7.79 -21.63
C PRO A 394 -18.48 7.75 -21.78
N PHE A 395 -19.09 8.81 -22.26
CA PHE A 395 -20.54 8.90 -22.55
C PHE A 395 -20.79 9.08 -24.04
N LYS A 396 -21.98 8.68 -24.48
CA LYS A 396 -22.39 8.76 -25.90
C LYS A 396 -23.00 10.11 -26.20
N GLU A 397 -22.92 10.51 -27.48
CA GLU A 397 -23.58 11.71 -27.96
C GLU A 397 -25.10 11.63 -27.75
N GLY A 398 -25.71 12.65 -27.12
CA GLY A 398 -27.11 12.70 -26.76
C GLY A 398 -27.46 12.21 -25.33
N GLU A 399 -26.52 11.70 -24.56
CA GLU A 399 -26.72 11.45 -23.14
C GLU A 399 -26.64 12.77 -22.35
N GLU A 400 -27.55 12.96 -21.39
CA GLU A 400 -27.59 14.16 -20.53
C GLU A 400 -26.83 13.95 -19.21
N THR A 401 -26.52 12.69 -18.87
CA THR A 401 -25.84 12.31 -17.63
C THR A 401 -24.53 11.66 -17.93
N GLY A 402 -23.45 12.24 -17.41
CA GLY A 402 -22.11 11.64 -17.38
C GLY A 402 -21.81 11.01 -16.02
N PHE A 403 -20.79 10.15 -15.97
CA PHE A 403 -20.34 9.49 -14.76
C PHE A 403 -18.83 9.64 -14.59
N VAL A 404 -18.40 9.76 -13.34
CA VAL A 404 -17.00 9.63 -12.94
C VAL A 404 -16.88 8.57 -11.87
N ILE A 405 -15.72 7.91 -11.84
CA ILE A 405 -15.32 7.01 -10.78
C ILE A 405 -14.23 7.69 -9.97
N GLY A 406 -14.31 7.60 -8.65
CA GLY A 406 -13.33 8.21 -7.77
C GLY A 406 -13.45 7.68 -6.35
N ARG A 407 -12.90 8.41 -5.39
CA ARG A 407 -12.91 8.05 -3.97
C ARG A 407 -13.31 9.23 -3.08
N ALA A 408 -14.12 8.92 -2.07
CA ALA A 408 -14.35 9.80 -0.94
C ALA A 408 -13.26 9.63 0.13
N TRP A 409 -13.24 10.52 1.11
CA TRP A 409 -12.26 10.54 2.19
C TRP A 409 -12.18 9.21 2.99
N PHE A 410 -13.25 8.43 3.04
CA PHE A 410 -13.36 7.16 3.76
C PHE A 410 -12.99 5.93 2.93
N GLN A 411 -12.45 6.12 1.73
CA GLN A 411 -11.99 5.07 0.81
C GLN A 411 -10.50 5.24 0.52
N ALA A 412 -9.69 4.22 0.86
CA ALA A 412 -8.26 4.22 0.53
C ALA A 412 -8.03 3.78 -0.92
N PRO A 413 -6.97 4.29 -1.58
CA PRO A 413 -6.65 3.89 -2.95
C PRO A 413 -6.35 2.39 -3.06
N GLU A 414 -6.77 1.78 -4.18
CA GLU A 414 -6.46 0.40 -4.61
C GLU A 414 -7.08 -0.73 -3.77
N VAL A 415 -7.60 -0.46 -2.57
CA VAL A 415 -8.00 -1.51 -1.62
C VAL A 415 -9.44 -1.45 -1.15
N ASP A 416 -10.10 -0.30 -1.25
CA ASP A 416 -11.48 -0.10 -0.85
C ASP A 416 -12.38 0.04 -2.08
N GLY A 417 -13.71 0.12 -1.88
CA GLY A 417 -14.66 0.35 -2.97
C GLY A 417 -14.53 1.74 -3.59
N ALA A 418 -15.22 1.95 -4.69
CA ALA A 418 -15.24 3.19 -5.46
C ALA A 418 -16.46 4.09 -5.15
N ALA A 419 -16.37 5.34 -5.57
CA ALA A 419 -17.49 6.27 -5.64
C ALA A 419 -17.88 6.49 -7.10
N VAL A 420 -19.10 6.09 -7.48
CA VAL A 420 -19.66 6.33 -8.81
C VAL A 420 -20.55 7.57 -8.75
N ILE A 421 -20.11 8.64 -9.37
CA ILE A 421 -20.77 9.96 -9.27
C ILE A 421 -21.32 10.39 -10.61
N SER A 422 -22.63 10.68 -10.64
CA SER A 422 -23.28 11.26 -11.79
C SER A 422 -23.15 12.77 -11.84
N TYR A 423 -23.06 13.34 -13.03
CA TYR A 423 -23.06 14.78 -13.28
C TYR A 423 -23.86 15.11 -14.55
N ASP A 424 -24.35 16.35 -14.61
CA ASP A 424 -25.12 16.86 -15.75
C ASP A 424 -24.16 17.37 -16.84
N VAL A 425 -24.09 16.66 -17.98
CA VAL A 425 -23.25 17.04 -19.13
C VAL A 425 -23.76 18.28 -19.85
N THR A 426 -25.03 18.68 -19.63
CA THR A 426 -25.59 19.91 -20.18
C THR A 426 -25.28 21.15 -19.34
N ASN A 427 -24.74 20.94 -18.12
CA ASN A 427 -24.34 22.03 -17.22
C ASN A 427 -22.84 22.36 -17.38
N PRO A 428 -22.51 23.49 -18.06
CA PRO A 428 -21.12 23.87 -18.31
C PRO A 428 -20.28 24.04 -17.04
N LYS A 429 -20.90 24.38 -15.90
CA LYS A 429 -20.22 24.59 -14.63
C LYS A 429 -19.79 23.25 -14.02
N GLN A 430 -20.58 22.21 -14.17
CA GLN A 430 -20.21 20.88 -13.74
C GLN A 430 -19.11 20.30 -14.65
N VAL A 431 -19.34 20.34 -15.97
CA VAL A 431 -18.39 19.84 -16.96
C VAL A 431 -17.00 20.48 -16.81
N ALA A 432 -16.92 21.77 -16.53
CA ALA A 432 -15.65 22.47 -16.32
C ALA A 432 -14.84 21.99 -15.11
N GLN A 433 -15.45 21.27 -14.17
CA GLN A 433 -14.79 20.70 -12.98
C GLN A 433 -14.39 19.23 -13.17
N ILE A 434 -14.83 18.59 -14.25
CA ILE A 434 -14.57 17.18 -14.50
C ILE A 434 -13.20 17.02 -15.18
N SER A 435 -12.24 16.59 -14.40
CA SER A 435 -10.93 16.13 -14.90
C SER A 435 -10.36 15.09 -13.94
N VAL A 436 -9.58 14.14 -14.46
CA VAL A 436 -8.91 13.15 -13.63
C VAL A 436 -7.95 13.86 -12.66
N GLY A 437 -7.99 13.49 -11.38
CA GLY A 437 -7.27 14.17 -10.32
C GLY A 437 -7.98 15.40 -9.72
N ALA A 438 -9.10 15.82 -10.28
CA ALA A 438 -9.90 16.89 -9.69
C ALA A 438 -10.74 16.40 -8.51
N ARG A 439 -11.03 17.34 -7.62
CA ARG A 439 -11.92 17.13 -6.48
C ARG A 439 -13.25 17.83 -6.75
N ILE A 440 -14.34 17.07 -6.62
CA ILE A 440 -15.68 17.58 -6.83
C ILE A 440 -16.57 17.43 -5.59
N PRO A 441 -17.42 18.42 -5.26
CA PRO A 441 -18.41 18.29 -4.19
C PRO A 441 -19.57 17.42 -4.65
N VAL A 442 -19.93 16.42 -3.83
CA VAL A 442 -20.98 15.46 -4.15
C VAL A 442 -21.96 15.29 -3.00
N ARG A 443 -23.14 14.73 -3.30
CA ARG A 443 -24.02 14.14 -2.30
C ARG A 443 -24.12 12.64 -2.54
N ILE A 444 -23.85 11.86 -1.52
CA ILE A 444 -24.01 10.40 -1.55
C ILE A 444 -25.50 10.07 -1.54
N SER A 445 -25.95 9.26 -2.49
CA SER A 445 -27.37 8.86 -2.64
C SER A 445 -27.64 7.46 -2.14
N SER A 446 -26.74 6.52 -2.41
CA SER A 446 -26.94 5.09 -2.14
C SER A 446 -25.61 4.36 -1.99
N VAL A 447 -25.71 3.12 -1.49
CA VAL A 447 -24.61 2.15 -1.41
C VAL A 447 -25.00 0.95 -2.27
N ARG A 448 -24.04 0.43 -3.02
CA ARG A 448 -24.24 -0.76 -3.84
C ARG A 448 -23.09 -1.75 -3.61
N GLY A 449 -23.32 -2.70 -2.72
CA GLY A 449 -22.28 -3.63 -2.28
C GLY A 449 -21.18 -2.90 -1.50
N VAL A 450 -20.00 -2.77 -2.10
CA VAL A 450 -18.85 -2.05 -1.50
C VAL A 450 -18.66 -0.64 -2.08
N ASP A 451 -19.43 -0.26 -3.09
CA ASP A 451 -19.32 1.02 -3.76
C ASP A 451 -20.41 1.99 -3.26
N ILE A 452 -20.13 3.27 -3.38
CA ILE A 452 -21.11 4.33 -3.13
C ILE A 452 -21.53 4.97 -4.45
N GLU A 453 -22.79 5.38 -4.51
CA GLU A 453 -23.33 6.15 -5.62
C GLU A 453 -23.71 7.56 -5.13
N GLY A 454 -23.58 8.54 -6.00
CA GLY A 454 -23.90 9.91 -5.66
C GLY A 454 -24.04 10.81 -6.90
N PHE A 455 -24.25 12.07 -6.65
CA PHE A 455 -24.34 13.07 -7.70
C PHE A 455 -23.59 14.35 -7.32
N MET A 456 -23.07 15.02 -8.33
CA MET A 456 -22.35 16.29 -8.20
C MET A 456 -23.32 17.40 -7.77
N LEU A 457 -22.86 18.30 -6.87
CA LEU A 457 -23.65 19.40 -6.32
C LEU A 457 -23.58 20.68 -7.19
#